data_81a5ed4abc8436461d06ac10efc958c1
#
_entry.id   81a5ed4abc8436461d06ac10efc958c1
#
_cell.length_a   1.000
_cell.length_b   1.000
_cell.length_c   1.000
_cell.angle_alpha   90.00
_cell.angle_beta   90.00
_cell.angle_gamma   90.00
#
_symmetry.space_group_name_H-M   'P 1'
#
loop_
_entity.id
_entity.type
_entity.pdbx_description
1 polymer ?
#
loop_
_entity_poly.entity_id
_entity_poly.type
_entity_poly.pdbx_seq_one_letter_code
_entity_poly.pdbx_strand_id
1 'polypeptide(L)'
;ILAGAFSMAGGEYVSVSTQKDTEEAAVNREQALLDRDPKLARDSLYHAYLENGECETSAKILTERAFLKHPLKALVEEKYGIEYEEFTNPWHAAASSFLAFSIGSLPPMLSIILFPANYRIPVTVFVVGLSLIFTGYTSAKLGKAPTKPAMLRNLIIGLLTMGVTYFFGQLFSI
;
A
#
# COMPACT_ATOMS: atom_id res chain seq x y z
N ILE A 1 21.67 8.09 0.61
CA ILE A 1 20.67 7.54 -0.32
C ILE A 1 20.67 6.02 -0.28
N LEU A 2 21.79 5.34 -0.58
CA LEU A 2 21.81 3.88 -0.70
C LEU A 2 21.29 3.17 0.57
N ALA A 3 21.74 3.55 1.76
CA ALA A 3 21.27 2.93 3.00
C ALA A 3 19.76 3.07 3.18
N GLY A 4 19.19 4.24 2.89
CA GLY A 4 17.73 4.45 2.94
C GLY A 4 16.99 3.67 1.87
N ALA A 5 17.51 3.61 0.64
CA ALA A 5 16.92 2.84 -0.45
C ALA A 5 16.85 1.34 -0.13
N PHE A 6 17.94 0.76 0.38
CA PHE A 6 17.96 -0.65 0.80
C PHE A 6 17.07 -0.92 2.01
N SER A 7 17.04 0.01 2.99
CA SER A 7 16.16 -0.11 4.16
C SER A 7 14.68 -0.12 3.76
N MET A 8 14.27 0.81 2.88
CA MET A 8 12.89 0.85 2.37
C MET A 8 12.55 -0.37 1.52
N ALA A 9 13.44 -0.76 0.61
CA ALA A 9 13.23 -1.93 -0.23
C ALA A 9 13.11 -3.22 0.60
N GLY A 10 13.96 -3.37 1.61
CA GLY A 10 13.90 -4.51 2.54
C GLY A 10 12.65 -4.52 3.38
N GLY A 11 12.23 -3.37 3.89
CA GLY A 11 10.96 -3.23 4.63
C GLY A 11 9.74 -3.58 3.77
N GLU A 12 9.71 -3.08 2.53
CA GLU A 12 8.64 -3.38 1.57
C GLU A 12 8.60 -4.87 1.19
N TYR A 13 9.78 -5.47 0.94
CA TYR A 13 9.87 -6.90 0.68
C TYR A 13 9.26 -7.73 1.81
N VAL A 14 9.64 -7.46 3.07
CA VAL A 14 9.15 -8.19 4.23
C VAL A 14 7.65 -7.98 4.41
N SER A 15 7.17 -6.73 4.29
CA SER A 15 5.76 -6.39 4.42
C SER A 15 4.89 -7.13 3.40
N VAL A 16 5.26 -7.05 2.11
CA VAL A 16 4.51 -7.71 1.02
C VAL A 16 4.66 -9.23 1.07
N SER A 17 5.81 -9.77 1.50
CA SER A 17 5.95 -11.22 1.73
C SER A 17 5.01 -11.70 2.82
N THR A 18 4.93 -10.99 3.94
CA THR A 18 4.02 -11.35 5.05
C THR A 18 2.55 -11.26 4.62
N GLN A 19 2.19 -10.26 3.82
CA GLN A 19 0.86 -10.15 3.25
C GLN A 19 0.55 -11.37 2.36
N LYS A 20 1.45 -11.70 1.43
CA LYS A 20 1.32 -12.86 0.54
C LYS A 20 1.18 -14.17 1.32
N ASP A 21 2.02 -14.39 2.34
CA ASP A 21 1.96 -15.59 3.19
C ASP A 21 0.58 -15.70 3.89
N THR A 22 0.03 -14.57 4.32
CA THR A 22 -1.29 -14.50 4.97
C THR A 22 -2.41 -14.82 3.98
N GLU A 23 -2.33 -14.29 2.77
CA GLU A 23 -3.28 -14.53 1.68
C GLU A 23 -3.25 -16.01 1.24
N GLU A 24 -2.06 -16.59 1.04
CA GLU A 24 -1.88 -18.01 0.73
C GLU A 24 -2.41 -18.92 1.86
N ALA A 25 -2.19 -18.54 3.12
CA ALA A 25 -2.74 -19.27 4.26
C ALA A 25 -4.26 -19.24 4.31
N ALA A 26 -4.89 -18.12 3.95
CA ALA A 26 -6.35 -18.01 3.83
C ALA A 26 -6.90 -18.91 2.69
N VAL A 27 -6.27 -18.88 1.53
CA VAL A 27 -6.62 -19.75 0.39
C VAL A 27 -6.54 -21.23 0.78
N ASN A 28 -5.43 -21.64 1.38
CA ASN A 28 -5.22 -23.03 1.81
C ASN A 28 -6.24 -23.47 2.86
N ARG A 29 -6.65 -22.57 3.76
CA ARG A 29 -7.67 -22.85 4.78
C ARG A 29 -9.03 -23.08 4.15
N GLU A 30 -9.43 -22.23 3.22
CA GLU A 30 -10.73 -22.37 2.54
C GLU A 30 -10.76 -23.57 1.58
N GLN A 31 -9.63 -23.89 0.93
CA GLN A 31 -9.49 -25.11 0.15
C GLN A 31 -9.66 -26.36 1.02
N ALA A 32 -8.99 -26.41 2.16
CA ALA A 32 -9.11 -27.53 3.10
C ALA A 32 -10.55 -27.67 3.68
N LEU A 33 -11.24 -26.55 3.91
CA LEU A 33 -12.63 -26.54 4.33
C LEU A 33 -13.54 -27.10 3.23
N LEU A 34 -13.35 -26.62 2.01
CA LEU A 34 -14.11 -27.07 0.84
C LEU A 34 -13.95 -28.56 0.55
N ASP A 35 -12.72 -29.09 0.72
CA ASP A 35 -12.41 -30.51 0.51
C ASP A 35 -12.99 -31.39 1.63
N ARG A 36 -12.97 -30.90 2.88
CA ARG A 36 -13.42 -31.66 4.06
C ARG A 36 -14.94 -31.63 4.24
N ASP A 37 -15.53 -30.46 4.11
CA ASP A 37 -16.96 -30.25 4.33
C ASP A 37 -17.52 -29.16 3.39
N PRO A 38 -17.90 -29.53 2.16
CA PRO A 38 -18.47 -28.61 1.18
C PRO A 38 -19.76 -27.93 1.63
N LYS A 39 -20.52 -28.58 2.55
CA LYS A 39 -21.76 -27.99 3.09
C LYS A 39 -21.44 -26.83 4.01
N LEU A 40 -20.49 -27.02 4.93
CA LEU A 40 -20.04 -25.99 5.85
C LEU A 40 -19.38 -24.83 5.08
N ALA A 41 -18.59 -25.12 4.04
CA ALA A 41 -18.02 -24.11 3.15
C ALA A 41 -19.11 -23.28 2.47
N ARG A 42 -20.17 -23.90 1.99
CA ARG A 42 -21.32 -23.21 1.39
C ARG A 42 -22.06 -22.32 2.40
N ASP A 43 -22.33 -22.84 3.59
CA ASP A 43 -22.97 -22.07 4.65
C ASP A 43 -22.12 -20.87 5.06
N SER A 44 -20.78 -21.05 5.16
CA SER A 44 -19.87 -19.95 5.48
C SER A 44 -19.86 -18.86 4.40
N LEU A 45 -19.94 -19.23 3.12
CA LEU A 45 -20.04 -18.26 2.02
C LEU A 45 -21.38 -17.51 2.05
N TYR A 46 -22.47 -18.21 2.33
CA TYR A 46 -23.77 -17.58 2.49
C TYR A 46 -23.78 -16.52 3.59
N HIS A 47 -23.19 -16.83 4.74
CA HIS A 47 -23.04 -15.86 5.82
C HIS A 47 -22.13 -14.68 5.46
N ALA A 48 -21.05 -14.92 4.72
CA ALA A 48 -20.17 -13.84 4.24
C ALA A 48 -20.93 -12.85 3.34
N TYR A 49 -21.77 -13.32 2.43
CA TYR A 49 -22.63 -12.43 1.63
C TYR A 49 -23.60 -11.61 2.48
N LEU A 50 -24.19 -12.19 3.54
CA LEU A 50 -25.05 -11.45 4.47
C LEU A 50 -24.27 -10.36 5.24
N GLU A 51 -23.08 -10.69 5.71
CA GLU A 51 -22.20 -9.74 6.43
C GLU A 51 -21.76 -8.59 5.52
N ASN A 52 -21.56 -8.86 4.23
CA ASN A 52 -21.25 -7.86 3.20
C ASN A 52 -22.48 -7.01 2.77
N GLY A 53 -23.64 -7.25 3.38
CA GLY A 53 -24.84 -6.42 3.19
C GLY A 53 -25.85 -6.94 2.15
N GLU A 54 -25.65 -8.15 1.62
CA GLU A 54 -26.63 -8.77 0.72
C GLU A 54 -27.88 -9.21 1.49
N CYS A 55 -29.04 -9.14 0.84
CA CYS A 55 -30.26 -9.71 1.41
C CYS A 55 -30.26 -11.24 1.30
N GLU A 56 -31.02 -11.93 2.16
CA GLU A 56 -31.07 -13.40 2.23
C GLU A 56 -31.32 -14.07 0.86
N THR A 57 -32.21 -13.50 0.06
CA THR A 57 -32.53 -14.02 -1.27
C THR A 57 -31.35 -13.90 -2.23
N SER A 58 -30.70 -12.74 -2.26
CA SER A 58 -29.48 -12.50 -3.07
C SER A 58 -28.34 -13.39 -2.60
N ALA A 59 -28.06 -13.43 -1.31
CA ALA A 59 -26.99 -14.24 -0.71
C ALA A 59 -27.13 -15.72 -1.11
N LYS A 60 -28.35 -16.27 -1.06
CA LYS A 60 -28.61 -17.64 -1.46
C LYS A 60 -28.33 -17.89 -2.94
N ILE A 61 -28.80 -16.99 -3.82
CA ILE A 61 -28.59 -17.11 -5.27
C ILE A 61 -27.09 -16.99 -5.61
N LEU A 62 -26.41 -16.03 -5.00
CA LEU A 62 -24.97 -15.81 -5.22
C LEU A 62 -24.14 -17.00 -4.76
N THR A 63 -24.44 -17.55 -3.57
CA THR A 63 -23.78 -18.74 -3.03
C THR A 63 -23.94 -19.95 -3.98
N GLU A 64 -25.15 -20.25 -4.42
CA GLU A 64 -25.38 -21.37 -5.34
C GLU A 64 -24.64 -21.17 -6.68
N ARG A 65 -24.66 -19.95 -7.21
CA ARG A 65 -23.96 -19.63 -8.46
C ARG A 65 -22.44 -19.76 -8.31
N ALA A 66 -21.88 -19.28 -7.18
CA ALA A 66 -20.46 -19.37 -6.89
C ALA A 66 -19.99 -20.83 -6.76
N PHE A 67 -20.76 -21.65 -6.05
CA PHE A 67 -20.44 -23.08 -5.90
C PHE A 67 -20.48 -23.88 -7.20
N LEU A 68 -21.27 -23.45 -8.17
CA LEU A 68 -21.32 -24.08 -9.50
C LEU A 68 -20.14 -23.70 -10.40
N LYS A 69 -19.47 -22.57 -10.15
CA LYS A 69 -18.42 -22.05 -11.01
C LYS A 69 -17.03 -22.08 -10.37
N HIS A 70 -16.83 -21.30 -9.33
CA HIS A 70 -15.55 -21.09 -8.68
C HIS A 70 -15.71 -20.94 -7.15
N PRO A 71 -16.01 -22.04 -6.42
CA PRO A 71 -16.32 -21.96 -4.99
C PRO A 71 -15.17 -21.42 -4.15
N LEU A 72 -13.92 -21.84 -4.41
CA LEU A 72 -12.75 -21.37 -3.67
C LEU A 72 -12.52 -19.87 -3.87
N LYS A 73 -12.62 -19.41 -5.11
CA LYS A 73 -12.49 -17.99 -5.43
C LYS A 73 -13.50 -17.15 -4.64
N ALA A 74 -14.77 -17.53 -4.67
CA ALA A 74 -15.81 -16.80 -3.96
C ALA A 74 -15.62 -16.83 -2.44
N LEU A 75 -15.21 -17.97 -1.86
CA LEU A 75 -14.88 -18.07 -0.44
C LEU A 75 -13.78 -17.10 -0.04
N VAL A 76 -12.70 -17.04 -0.83
CA VAL A 76 -11.55 -16.19 -0.53
C VAL A 76 -11.88 -14.71 -0.72
N GLU A 77 -12.52 -14.35 -1.83
CA GLU A 77 -12.86 -12.96 -2.14
C GLU A 77 -13.91 -12.39 -1.18
N GLU A 78 -14.97 -13.12 -0.88
CA GLU A 78 -16.06 -12.61 -0.05
C GLU A 78 -15.74 -12.60 1.45
N LYS A 79 -14.97 -13.57 1.95
CA LYS A 79 -14.64 -13.65 3.38
C LYS A 79 -13.44 -12.78 3.78
N TYR A 80 -12.46 -12.61 2.89
CA TYR A 80 -11.19 -11.96 3.22
C TYR A 80 -10.90 -10.72 2.37
N GLY A 81 -11.67 -10.46 1.31
CA GLY A 81 -11.42 -9.36 0.39
C GLY A 81 -10.13 -9.52 -0.42
N ILE A 82 -9.65 -10.75 -0.60
CA ILE A 82 -8.41 -11.09 -1.31
C ILE A 82 -8.75 -11.39 -2.76
N GLU A 83 -8.08 -10.76 -3.72
CA GLU A 83 -8.20 -11.09 -5.14
C GLU A 83 -7.51 -12.43 -5.41
N TYR A 84 -8.32 -13.45 -5.72
CA TYR A 84 -7.84 -14.81 -5.95
C TYR A 84 -6.90 -14.88 -7.16
N GLU A 85 -5.73 -15.47 -6.98
CA GLU A 85 -4.64 -15.61 -7.97
C GLU A 85 -3.88 -14.33 -8.34
N GLU A 86 -4.18 -13.17 -7.75
CA GLU A 86 -3.48 -11.91 -8.00
C GLU A 86 -2.59 -11.49 -6.82
N PHE A 87 -1.70 -12.39 -6.38
CA PHE A 87 -0.77 -12.05 -5.29
C PHE A 87 0.31 -11.06 -5.74
N THR A 88 0.50 -10.02 -4.96
CA THR A 88 1.55 -9.04 -5.22
C THR A 88 2.94 -9.69 -5.09
N ASN A 89 3.82 -9.45 -6.06
CA ASN A 89 5.17 -9.97 -6.03
C ASN A 89 6.08 -9.12 -5.13
N PRO A 90 6.62 -9.67 -4.02
CA PRO A 90 7.47 -8.93 -3.08
C PRO A 90 8.72 -8.31 -3.72
N TRP A 91 9.31 -8.97 -4.70
CA TRP A 91 10.50 -8.46 -5.40
C TRP A 91 10.18 -7.23 -6.27
N HIS A 92 9.01 -7.21 -6.92
CA HIS A 92 8.56 -6.04 -7.68
C HIS A 92 8.28 -4.86 -6.74
N ALA A 93 7.64 -5.11 -5.60
CA ALA A 93 7.39 -4.08 -4.59
C ALA A 93 8.70 -3.49 -4.04
N ALA A 94 9.65 -4.35 -3.66
CA ALA A 94 10.96 -3.95 -3.18
C ALA A 94 11.75 -3.13 -4.21
N ALA A 95 11.79 -3.59 -5.46
CA ALA A 95 12.48 -2.87 -6.53
C ALA A 95 11.85 -1.49 -6.82
N SER A 96 10.52 -1.42 -6.83
CA SER A 96 9.78 -0.16 -6.99
C SER A 96 10.06 0.80 -5.85
N SER A 97 10.08 0.33 -4.61
CA SER A 97 10.41 1.11 -3.40
C SER A 97 11.85 1.64 -3.45
N PHE A 98 12.81 0.78 -3.83
CA PHE A 98 14.21 1.17 -4.02
C PHE A 98 14.36 2.32 -5.02
N LEU A 99 13.76 2.18 -6.20
CA LEU A 99 13.83 3.19 -7.25
C LEU A 99 13.12 4.48 -6.85
N ALA A 100 11.92 4.38 -6.27
CA ALA A 100 11.16 5.53 -5.82
C ALA A 100 11.92 6.35 -4.78
N PHE A 101 12.53 5.69 -3.77
CA PHE A 101 13.34 6.36 -2.77
C PHE A 101 14.59 6.98 -3.39
N SER A 102 15.30 6.26 -4.26
CA SER A 102 16.51 6.74 -4.92
C SER A 102 16.24 8.01 -5.72
N ILE A 103 15.20 8.01 -6.54
CA ILE A 103 14.80 9.16 -7.36
C ILE A 103 14.27 10.31 -6.48
N GLY A 104 13.41 10.00 -5.51
CA GLY A 104 12.80 10.98 -4.62
C GLY A 104 13.78 11.69 -3.70
N SER A 105 14.92 11.07 -3.38
CA SER A 105 15.98 11.67 -2.57
C SER A 105 16.96 12.55 -3.34
N LEU A 106 16.95 12.51 -4.69
CA LEU A 106 17.85 13.33 -5.51
C LEU A 106 17.60 14.84 -5.35
N PRO A 107 16.38 15.38 -5.41
CA PRO A 107 16.14 16.81 -5.30
C PRO A 107 16.70 17.43 -4.01
N PRO A 108 16.41 16.92 -2.79
CA PRO A 108 16.97 17.47 -1.57
C PRO A 108 18.48 17.30 -1.49
N MET A 109 19.04 16.18 -1.95
CA MET A 109 20.47 15.96 -1.97
C MET A 109 21.18 16.98 -2.88
N LEU A 110 20.68 17.18 -4.09
CA LEU A 110 21.23 18.17 -5.02
C LEU A 110 21.15 19.59 -4.47
N SER A 111 20.07 19.93 -3.77
CA SER A 111 19.92 21.24 -3.12
C SER A 111 21.04 21.48 -2.08
N ILE A 112 21.39 20.46 -1.29
CA ILE A 112 22.44 20.59 -0.26
C ILE A 112 23.83 20.70 -0.89
N ILE A 113 24.09 19.99 -2.00
CA ILE A 113 25.40 19.96 -2.66
C ILE A 113 25.66 21.24 -3.48
N LEU A 114 24.65 21.71 -4.23
CA LEU A 114 24.84 22.78 -5.21
C LEU A 114 24.73 24.18 -4.63
N PHE A 115 24.07 24.36 -3.48
CA PHE A 115 23.87 25.69 -2.91
C PHE A 115 24.77 25.98 -1.71
N PRO A 116 25.24 27.24 -1.54
CA PRO A 116 26.05 27.65 -0.40
C PRO A 116 25.28 27.57 0.91
N ALA A 117 25.99 27.44 2.04
CA ALA A 117 25.42 27.13 3.36
C ALA A 117 24.20 28.01 3.75
N ASN A 118 24.27 29.31 3.42
CA ASN A 118 23.22 30.29 3.78
C ASN A 118 21.87 30.03 3.05
N TYR A 119 21.90 29.37 1.89
CA TYR A 119 20.72 29.12 1.07
C TYR A 119 20.26 27.66 1.07
N ARG A 120 21.04 26.75 1.65
CA ARG A 120 20.75 25.30 1.64
C ARG A 120 19.37 24.99 2.20
N ILE A 121 19.06 25.50 3.40
CA ILE A 121 17.78 25.21 4.07
C ILE A 121 16.58 25.73 3.25
N PRO A 122 16.48 27.05 2.94
CA PRO A 122 15.33 27.55 2.22
C PRO A 122 15.16 26.94 0.82
N VAL A 123 16.26 26.69 0.10
CA VAL A 123 16.19 26.04 -1.21
C VAL A 123 15.73 24.59 -1.09
N THR A 124 16.24 23.85 -0.11
CA THR A 124 15.80 22.45 0.12
C THR A 124 14.32 22.39 0.46
N VAL A 125 13.82 23.26 1.35
CA VAL A 125 12.39 23.33 1.69
C VAL A 125 11.55 23.60 0.45
N PHE A 126 11.96 24.55 -0.38
CA PHE A 126 11.26 24.90 -1.61
C PHE A 126 11.24 23.76 -2.61
N VAL A 127 12.39 23.15 -2.90
CA VAL A 127 12.52 22.05 -3.86
C VAL A 127 11.76 20.81 -3.40
N VAL A 128 11.83 20.47 -2.11
CA VAL A 128 11.05 19.35 -1.56
C VAL A 128 9.56 19.67 -1.61
N GLY A 129 9.14 20.89 -1.29
CA GLY A 129 7.74 21.31 -1.41
C GLY A 129 7.19 21.11 -2.83
N LEU A 130 7.94 21.52 -3.85
CA LEU A 130 7.58 21.28 -5.25
C LEU A 130 7.51 19.78 -5.58
N SER A 131 8.47 19.00 -5.10
CA SER A 131 8.48 17.54 -5.31
C SER A 131 7.26 16.86 -4.68
N LEU A 132 6.85 17.29 -3.48
CA LEU A 132 5.67 16.76 -2.78
C LEU A 132 4.36 17.09 -3.51
N ILE A 133 4.26 18.31 -4.05
CA ILE A 133 3.11 18.72 -4.88
C ILE A 133 3.04 17.87 -6.14
N PHE A 134 4.17 17.70 -6.83
CA PHE A 134 4.26 16.87 -8.05
C PHE A 134 3.92 15.41 -7.77
N THR A 135 4.45 14.82 -6.69
CA THR A 135 4.14 13.45 -6.29
C THR A 135 2.67 13.29 -5.92
N GLY A 136 2.09 14.26 -5.17
CA GLY A 136 0.67 14.26 -4.85
C GLY A 136 -0.23 14.35 -6.07
N TYR A 137 0.16 15.16 -7.06
CA TYR A 137 -0.55 15.27 -8.33
C TYR A 137 -0.51 13.98 -9.14
N THR A 138 0.70 13.41 -9.34
CA THR A 138 0.87 12.20 -10.15
C THR A 138 0.20 11.00 -9.52
N SER A 139 0.36 10.80 -8.21
CA SER A 139 -0.29 9.71 -7.46
C SER A 139 -1.82 9.79 -7.56
N ALA A 140 -2.40 10.98 -7.35
CA ALA A 140 -3.84 11.15 -7.44
C ALA A 140 -4.36 10.92 -8.87
N LYS A 141 -3.61 11.34 -9.88
CA LYS A 141 -3.99 11.14 -11.29
C LYS A 141 -3.97 9.67 -11.68
N LEU A 142 -2.96 8.92 -11.25
CA LEU A 142 -2.87 7.47 -11.47
C LEU A 142 -3.98 6.72 -10.74
N GLY A 143 -4.28 7.08 -9.49
CA GLY A 143 -5.33 6.49 -8.68
C GLY A 143 -6.75 7.01 -8.98
N LYS A 144 -6.92 7.87 -10.02
CA LYS A 144 -8.20 8.50 -10.37
C LYS A 144 -8.89 9.23 -9.20
N ALA A 145 -8.07 9.73 -8.25
CA ALA A 145 -8.51 10.45 -7.05
C ALA A 145 -8.47 11.98 -7.23
N PRO A 146 -9.15 12.77 -6.37
CA PRO A 146 -9.08 14.21 -6.42
C PRO A 146 -7.66 14.72 -6.20
N THR A 147 -7.09 15.47 -7.17
CA THR A 147 -5.68 15.90 -7.15
C THR A 147 -5.39 16.95 -6.09
N LYS A 148 -6.28 17.96 -5.91
CA LYS A 148 -6.06 19.05 -4.96
C LYS A 148 -5.89 18.59 -3.50
N PRO A 149 -6.78 17.75 -2.93
CA PRO A 149 -6.60 17.22 -1.58
C PRO A 149 -5.33 16.38 -1.43
N ALA A 150 -4.97 15.58 -2.43
CA ALA A 150 -3.77 14.75 -2.40
C ALA A 150 -2.49 15.60 -2.38
N MET A 151 -2.40 16.61 -3.24
CA MET A 151 -1.29 17.57 -3.25
C MET A 151 -1.14 18.30 -1.91
N LEU A 152 -2.25 18.79 -1.35
CA LEU A 152 -2.24 19.53 -0.10
C LEU A 152 -1.85 18.62 1.08
N ARG A 153 -2.38 17.42 1.14
CA ARG A 153 -2.02 16.41 2.17
C ARG A 153 -0.54 16.08 2.12
N ASN A 154 0.01 15.78 0.95
CA ASN A 154 1.43 15.48 0.80
C ASN A 154 2.30 16.67 1.22
N LEU A 155 1.95 17.87 0.80
CA LEU A 155 2.68 19.09 1.16
C LEU A 155 2.68 19.32 2.68
N ILE A 156 1.51 19.28 3.32
CA ILE A 156 1.38 19.51 4.77
C ILE A 156 2.18 18.48 5.55
N ILE A 157 1.98 17.19 5.27
CA ILE A 157 2.67 16.12 6.00
C ILE A 157 4.17 16.19 5.76
N GLY A 158 4.62 16.42 4.53
CA GLY A 158 6.04 16.52 4.23
C GLY A 158 6.72 17.74 4.90
N LEU A 159 6.07 18.90 4.90
CA LEU A 159 6.60 20.08 5.61
C LEU A 159 6.61 19.89 7.13
N LEU A 160 5.60 19.25 7.70
CA LEU A 160 5.56 18.87 9.12
C LEU A 160 6.74 17.94 9.45
N THR A 161 6.96 16.90 8.66
CA THR A 161 8.07 15.96 8.84
C THR A 161 9.42 16.67 8.78
N MET A 162 9.60 17.58 7.81
CA MET A 162 10.82 18.39 7.72
C MET A 162 11.00 19.28 8.95
N GLY A 163 9.94 19.94 9.44
CA GLY A 163 9.99 20.78 10.63
C GLY A 163 10.37 19.99 11.89
N VAL A 164 9.75 18.83 12.09
CA VAL A 164 10.07 17.93 13.20
C VAL A 164 11.51 17.44 13.13
N THR A 165 11.96 16.98 11.95
CA THR A 165 13.33 16.51 11.75
C THR A 165 14.34 17.62 11.99
N TYR A 166 14.06 18.84 11.51
CA TYR A 166 14.91 20.00 11.75
C TYR A 166 15.00 20.34 13.24
N PHE A 167 13.88 20.36 13.95
CA PHE A 167 13.82 20.61 15.39
C PHE A 167 14.66 19.61 16.18
N PHE A 168 14.50 18.32 15.92
CA PHE A 168 15.32 17.29 16.57
C PHE A 168 16.78 17.38 16.18
N GLY A 169 17.08 17.70 14.92
CA GLY A 169 18.46 17.93 14.47
C GLY A 169 19.14 19.06 15.24
N GLN A 170 18.43 20.16 15.52
CA GLN A 170 18.94 21.26 16.34
C GLN A 170 19.12 20.87 17.81
N LEU A 171 18.21 20.06 18.35
CA LEU A 171 18.25 19.63 19.75
C LEU A 171 19.47 18.72 20.05
N PHE A 172 19.87 17.90 19.10
CA PHE A 172 20.99 16.98 19.21
C PHE A 172 22.28 17.48 18.53
N SER A 173 22.24 18.64 17.90
CA SER A 173 23.44 19.31 17.36
C SER A 173 24.17 19.99 18.53
N ILE A 174 25.16 19.30 19.07
CA ILE A 174 26.11 19.83 20.08
C ILE A 174 27.25 20.54 19.35
#